data_78c191dff550b231a2d2d2a4483da8f5
#
_entry.id   78c191dff550b231a2d2d2a4483da8f5
#
_cell.length_a   1.000
_cell.length_b   1.000
_cell.length_c   1.000
_cell.angle_alpha   90.00
_cell.angle_beta   90.00
_cell.angle_gamma   90.00
#
_symmetry.space_group_name_H-M   'P 1'
#
loop_
_entity.id
_entity.type
_entity.pdbx_description
1 polymer ?
#
loop_
_entity_poly.entity_id
_entity_poly.type
_entity_poly.pdbx_seq_one_letter_code
_entity_poly.pdbx_strand_id
1 'polypeptide(L)'
;MQYRAIATCVSLLLFYQQLPAAGENLIVSQIATASTTPADATAKVETQRIYEVLVKMLDRWNARDLDGLMSVYWKSPSLLAVIDTEQFDGWENLYRSYKNQCRNPTNMGIVNSTRVQVTLLKPDLAFGIVCWTMRYPENAHASEVVGTTTVDLEKFDSEWKIVVLHTSFTEM
;
A
#
# COMPACT_ATOMS: atom_id res chain seq x y z
N MET A 1 -10.88 35.85 10.83
CA MET A 1 -11.26 35.60 9.43
C MET A 1 -12.05 34.30 9.39
N GLN A 2 -13.36 34.43 9.10
CA GLN A 2 -14.28 33.29 9.10
C GLN A 2 -14.31 32.64 7.74
N TYR A 3 -14.00 31.33 7.63
CA TYR A 3 -14.28 30.56 6.42
C TYR A 3 -15.68 29.97 6.50
N ARG A 4 -16.54 30.41 5.58
CA ARG A 4 -17.90 29.90 5.38
C ARG A 4 -17.86 28.53 4.71
N ALA A 5 -18.50 27.55 5.35
CA ALA A 5 -18.80 26.25 4.74
C ALA A 5 -19.93 26.44 3.71
N ILE A 6 -19.74 25.94 2.50
CA ILE A 6 -20.79 25.83 1.48
C ILE A 6 -21.28 24.38 1.50
N ALA A 7 -22.48 24.20 2.06
CA ALA A 7 -23.20 22.93 2.00
C ALA A 7 -24.01 22.91 0.69
N THR A 8 -23.67 22.01 -0.24
CA THR A 8 -24.47 21.75 -1.43
C THR A 8 -25.34 20.51 -1.18
N CYS A 9 -26.63 20.75 -0.98
CA CYS A 9 -27.63 19.71 -0.84
C CYS A 9 -28.00 19.15 -2.22
N VAL A 10 -27.75 17.87 -2.48
CA VAL A 10 -28.22 17.17 -3.68
C VAL A 10 -29.41 16.32 -3.29
N SER A 11 -30.58 16.75 -3.75
CA SER A 11 -31.86 16.03 -3.59
C SER A 11 -31.90 14.81 -4.50
N LEU A 12 -32.03 13.63 -3.91
CA LEU A 12 -32.24 12.35 -4.63
C LEU A 12 -33.76 12.20 -4.86
N LEU A 13 -34.20 12.33 -6.10
CA LEU A 13 -35.53 12.03 -6.55
C LEU A 13 -35.68 10.51 -6.73
N LEU A 14 -36.52 9.91 -5.85
CA LEU A 14 -36.95 8.52 -5.95
C LEU A 14 -37.99 8.38 -7.08
N PHE A 15 -37.64 7.73 -8.18
CA PHE A 15 -38.61 7.25 -9.17
C PHE A 15 -39.05 5.83 -8.77
N TYR A 16 -40.33 5.76 -8.30
CA TYR A 16 -41.04 4.51 -8.16
C TYR A 16 -41.58 4.12 -9.55
N GLN A 17 -41.07 3.07 -10.17
CA GLN A 17 -41.70 2.46 -11.34
C GLN A 17 -42.29 1.10 -10.95
N GLN A 18 -43.60 0.98 -11.26
CA GLN A 18 -44.46 -0.19 -11.07
C GLN A 18 -43.99 -1.34 -11.96
N LEU A 19 -43.94 -2.54 -11.38
CA LEU A 19 -43.74 -3.81 -12.05
C LEU A 19 -45.04 -4.26 -12.74
N PRO A 20 -45.00 -4.73 -13.98
CA PRO A 20 -46.08 -5.58 -14.55
C PRO A 20 -45.84 -7.04 -14.20
N ALA A 21 -46.91 -7.79 -14.01
CA ALA A 21 -46.94 -9.19 -13.62
C ALA A 21 -46.67 -10.15 -14.78
N ALA A 22 -46.04 -11.28 -14.39
CA ALA A 22 -46.09 -12.61 -14.97
C ALA A 22 -45.93 -12.80 -16.50
N GLY A 23 -44.82 -13.38 -16.86
CA GLY A 23 -44.58 -14.07 -18.13
C GLY A 23 -43.27 -14.87 -17.98
N GLU A 24 -43.40 -16.20 -17.86
CA GLU A 24 -42.27 -17.13 -17.85
C GLU A 24 -41.50 -17.03 -19.14
N ASN A 25 -40.27 -16.52 -19.08
CA ASN A 25 -39.27 -16.78 -20.10
C ASN A 25 -37.98 -17.18 -19.39
N LEU A 26 -37.63 -18.45 -19.48
CA LEU A 26 -36.33 -18.99 -19.13
C LEU A 26 -35.27 -18.28 -19.98
N ILE A 27 -34.75 -17.17 -19.51
CA ILE A 27 -33.53 -16.60 -20.01
C ILE A 27 -32.40 -17.44 -19.40
N VAL A 28 -31.91 -18.39 -20.18
CA VAL A 28 -30.61 -19.03 -19.94
C VAL A 28 -29.59 -17.90 -19.93
N SER A 29 -29.27 -17.43 -18.72
CA SER A 29 -28.14 -16.52 -18.52
C SER A 29 -26.89 -17.24 -18.99
N GLN A 30 -26.45 -16.93 -20.21
CA GLN A 30 -25.10 -17.26 -20.65
C GLN A 30 -24.17 -16.53 -19.68
N ILE A 31 -23.60 -17.28 -18.75
CA ILE A 31 -22.42 -16.83 -18.02
C ILE A 31 -21.35 -16.67 -19.09
N ALA A 32 -21.19 -15.44 -19.57
CA ALA A 32 -20.03 -15.09 -20.37
C ALA A 32 -18.82 -15.35 -19.48
N THR A 33 -18.16 -16.47 -19.68
CA THR A 33 -16.82 -16.71 -19.16
C THR A 33 -15.96 -15.64 -19.80
N ALA A 34 -15.67 -14.59 -19.04
CA ALA A 34 -14.74 -13.55 -19.46
C ALA A 34 -13.42 -14.26 -19.77
N SER A 35 -13.10 -14.39 -21.05
CA SER A 35 -11.85 -14.98 -21.51
C SER A 35 -10.74 -14.02 -21.10
N THR A 36 -10.06 -14.31 -19.99
CA THR A 36 -8.92 -13.54 -19.53
C THR A 36 -7.83 -13.63 -20.60
N THR A 37 -7.42 -12.49 -21.14
CA THR A 37 -6.34 -12.49 -22.13
C THR A 37 -5.03 -12.94 -21.45
N PRO A 38 -4.06 -13.49 -22.22
CA PRO A 38 -2.74 -13.82 -21.65
C PRO A 38 -2.06 -12.61 -20.97
N ALA A 39 -2.30 -11.40 -21.49
CA ALA A 39 -1.80 -10.14 -20.92
C ALA A 39 -2.43 -9.87 -19.54
N ASP A 40 -3.74 -10.07 -19.39
CA ASP A 40 -4.45 -9.88 -18.12
C ASP A 40 -3.99 -10.89 -17.06
N ALA A 41 -3.76 -12.15 -17.49
CA ALA A 41 -3.24 -13.19 -16.61
C ALA A 41 -1.84 -12.84 -16.10
N THR A 42 -0.97 -12.34 -16.98
CA THR A 42 0.38 -11.88 -16.62
C THR A 42 0.32 -10.69 -15.67
N ALA A 43 -0.50 -9.69 -15.96
CA ALA A 43 -0.68 -8.51 -15.11
C ALA A 43 -1.17 -8.90 -13.70
N LYS A 44 -2.09 -9.84 -13.59
CA LYS A 44 -2.58 -10.36 -12.31
C LYS A 44 -1.46 -11.04 -11.50
N VAL A 45 -0.62 -11.85 -12.15
CA VAL A 45 0.52 -12.51 -11.50
C VAL A 45 1.54 -11.48 -11.00
N GLU A 46 1.87 -10.48 -11.81
CA GLU A 46 2.81 -9.43 -11.41
C GLU A 46 2.25 -8.58 -10.25
N THR A 47 0.97 -8.21 -10.30
CA THR A 47 0.29 -7.50 -9.20
C THR A 47 0.38 -8.28 -7.89
N GLN A 48 0.18 -9.61 -7.94
CA GLN A 48 0.31 -10.46 -6.77
C GLN A 48 1.75 -10.49 -6.22
N ARG A 49 2.75 -10.58 -7.09
CA ARG A 49 4.17 -10.53 -6.69
C ARG A 49 4.54 -9.21 -6.01
N ILE A 50 4.03 -8.09 -6.54
CA ILE A 50 4.26 -6.77 -5.93
C ILE A 50 3.58 -6.69 -4.56
N TYR A 51 2.34 -7.18 -4.43
CA TYR A 51 1.64 -7.26 -3.16
C TYR A 51 2.46 -8.04 -2.11
N GLU A 52 3.06 -9.16 -2.50
CA GLU A 52 3.92 -9.97 -1.64
C GLU A 52 5.17 -9.22 -1.17
N VAL A 53 5.76 -8.37 -2.03
CA VAL A 53 6.87 -7.48 -1.63
C VAL A 53 6.45 -6.51 -0.54
N LEU A 54 5.25 -5.90 -0.67
CA LEU A 54 4.73 -4.95 0.33
C LEU A 54 4.37 -5.64 1.65
N VAL A 55 3.77 -6.82 1.60
CA VAL A 55 3.51 -7.62 2.80
C VAL A 55 4.83 -8.03 3.47
N LYS A 56 5.79 -8.51 2.69
CA LYS A 56 7.12 -8.86 3.21
C LYS A 56 7.81 -7.68 3.91
N MET A 57 7.68 -6.47 3.39
CA MET A 57 8.21 -5.26 4.04
C MET A 57 7.67 -5.11 5.47
N LEU A 58 6.35 -5.24 5.66
CA LEU A 58 5.70 -5.12 6.97
C LEU A 58 6.06 -6.28 7.90
N ASP A 59 6.07 -7.50 7.38
CA ASP A 59 6.40 -8.71 8.15
C ASP A 59 7.84 -8.65 8.67
N ARG A 60 8.78 -8.21 7.84
CA ARG A 60 10.20 -8.07 8.24
C ARG A 60 10.41 -6.96 9.26
N TRP A 61 9.69 -5.85 9.12
CA TRP A 61 9.66 -4.83 10.17
C TRP A 61 9.18 -5.41 11.50
N ASN A 62 8.04 -6.08 11.52
CA ASN A 62 7.45 -6.68 12.72
C ASN A 62 8.35 -7.78 13.33
N ALA A 63 9.06 -8.53 12.47
CA ALA A 63 10.03 -9.53 12.90
C ALA A 63 11.35 -8.94 13.40
N ARG A 64 11.57 -7.63 13.30
CA ARG A 64 12.87 -6.97 13.56
C ARG A 64 14.01 -7.51 12.68
N ASP A 65 13.65 -8.08 11.53
CA ASP A 65 14.58 -8.61 10.55
C ASP A 65 15.02 -7.49 9.59
N LEU A 66 16.03 -6.73 10.01
CA LEU A 66 16.53 -5.59 9.24
C LEU A 66 17.05 -5.99 7.86
N ASP A 67 17.78 -7.09 7.76
CA ASP A 67 18.34 -7.53 6.48
C ASP A 67 17.22 -8.01 5.54
N GLY A 68 16.24 -8.74 6.09
CA GLY A 68 15.03 -9.12 5.36
C GLY A 68 14.20 -7.90 4.92
N LEU A 69 14.05 -6.89 5.77
CA LEU A 69 13.40 -5.62 5.45
C LEU A 69 14.13 -4.93 4.29
N MET A 70 15.44 -4.78 4.40
CA MET A 70 16.23 -4.07 3.39
C MET A 70 16.36 -4.85 2.08
N SER A 71 16.07 -6.16 2.08
CA SER A 71 16.08 -6.97 0.86
C SER A 71 14.98 -6.62 -0.15
N VAL A 72 13.90 -5.95 0.28
CA VAL A 72 12.82 -5.52 -0.62
C VAL A 72 13.13 -4.21 -1.34
N TYR A 73 14.12 -3.47 -0.87
CA TYR A 73 14.55 -2.22 -1.49
C TYR A 73 15.64 -2.46 -2.54
N TRP A 74 15.66 -1.60 -3.53
CA TRP A 74 16.74 -1.55 -4.53
C TRP A 74 18.05 -1.14 -3.88
N LYS A 75 19.05 -1.99 -3.93
CA LYS A 75 20.35 -1.72 -3.34
C LYS A 75 21.17 -0.80 -4.26
N SER A 76 20.86 0.48 -4.22
CA SER A 76 21.44 1.50 -5.09
C SER A 76 21.66 2.82 -4.34
N PRO A 77 22.67 3.61 -4.73
CA PRO A 77 22.79 5.00 -4.28
C PRO A 77 21.64 5.92 -4.78
N SER A 78 20.87 5.47 -5.79
CA SER A 78 19.74 6.21 -6.34
C SER A 78 18.39 5.84 -5.69
N LEU A 79 18.35 4.93 -4.72
CA LEU A 79 17.16 4.73 -3.90
C LEU A 79 16.79 6.04 -3.21
N LEU A 80 15.52 6.41 -3.24
CA LEU A 80 15.01 7.58 -2.53
C LEU A 80 13.97 7.15 -1.49
N ALA A 81 14.18 7.55 -0.24
CA ALA A 81 13.18 7.36 0.80
C ALA A 81 12.91 8.69 1.51
N VAL A 82 11.63 8.99 1.72
CA VAL A 82 11.18 10.12 2.54
C VAL A 82 10.30 9.55 3.65
N ILE A 83 10.67 9.79 4.89
CA ILE A 83 9.94 9.33 6.07
C ILE A 83 9.60 10.56 6.90
N ASP A 84 8.31 10.91 6.92
CA ASP A 84 7.82 12.18 7.45
C ASP A 84 8.50 13.37 6.73
N THR A 85 9.39 14.04 7.41
CA THR A 85 10.14 15.20 6.89
C THR A 85 11.60 14.88 6.56
N GLU A 86 12.07 13.67 6.86
CA GLU A 86 13.45 13.26 6.63
C GLU A 86 13.60 12.55 5.29
N GLN A 87 14.62 12.97 4.51
CA GLN A 87 14.99 12.36 3.24
C GLN A 87 16.26 11.52 3.41
N PHE A 88 16.22 10.33 2.82
CA PHE A 88 17.35 9.39 2.78
C PHE A 88 17.69 9.10 1.32
N ASP A 89 18.83 9.60 0.87
CA ASP A 89 19.38 9.32 -0.47
C ASP A 89 20.27 8.09 -0.42
N GLY A 90 19.91 7.07 -1.14
CA GLY A 90 20.62 5.81 -1.26
C GLY A 90 20.30 4.77 -0.18
N TRP A 91 20.45 3.51 -0.58
CA TRP A 91 20.15 2.34 0.23
C TRP A 91 20.93 2.33 1.57
N GLU A 92 22.20 2.70 1.55
CA GLU A 92 23.06 2.68 2.74
C GLU A 92 22.61 3.68 3.83
N ASN A 93 22.09 4.85 3.41
CA ASN A 93 21.58 5.85 4.35
C ASN A 93 20.27 5.39 4.99
N LEU A 94 19.36 4.81 4.20
CA LEU A 94 18.12 4.23 4.71
C LEU A 94 18.43 3.05 5.66
N TYR A 95 19.33 2.14 5.28
CA TYR A 95 19.77 1.03 6.13
C TYR A 95 20.29 1.52 7.48
N ARG A 96 21.14 2.55 7.47
CA ARG A 96 21.70 3.14 8.70
C ARG A 96 20.61 3.72 9.59
N SER A 97 19.62 4.41 9.03
CA SER A 97 18.47 4.94 9.76
C SER A 97 17.69 3.83 10.45
N TYR A 98 17.28 2.82 9.71
CA TYR A 98 16.56 1.68 10.29
C TYR A 98 17.39 0.91 11.32
N LYS A 99 18.70 0.74 11.09
CA LYS A 99 19.60 0.11 12.05
C LYS A 99 19.65 0.87 13.38
N ASN A 100 19.58 2.18 13.34
CA ASN A 100 19.56 3.00 14.56
C ASN A 100 18.21 2.85 15.31
N GLN A 101 17.08 2.77 14.59
CA GLN A 101 15.77 2.49 15.20
C GLN A 101 15.73 1.10 15.84
N CYS A 102 16.26 0.09 15.16
CA CYS A 102 16.27 -1.31 15.64
C CYS A 102 17.15 -1.52 16.90
N ARG A 103 18.06 -0.58 17.22
CA ARG A 103 18.90 -0.69 18.44
C ARG A 103 18.09 -0.60 19.72
N ASN A 104 16.98 0.11 19.70
CA ASN A 104 16.10 0.23 20.85
C ASN A 104 14.73 -0.35 20.49
N PRO A 105 14.34 -1.50 21.06
CA PRO A 105 13.06 -2.14 20.77
C PRO A 105 11.85 -1.24 21.07
N THR A 106 11.95 -0.25 21.96
CA THR A 106 10.87 0.69 22.26
C THR A 106 10.61 1.68 21.12
N ASN A 107 11.59 1.86 20.22
CA ASN A 107 11.45 2.74 19.05
C ASN A 107 10.76 2.04 17.87
N MET A 108 10.49 0.74 17.99
CA MET A 108 9.83 -0.03 16.94
C MET A 108 8.46 -0.51 17.41
N GLY A 109 7.41 0.09 16.88
CA GLY A 109 6.05 -0.39 17.07
C GLY A 109 5.77 -1.64 16.22
N ILE A 110 4.64 -2.28 16.48
CA ILE A 110 4.07 -3.34 15.64
C ILE A 110 3.13 -2.70 14.64
N VAL A 111 3.41 -2.94 13.37
CA VAL A 111 2.63 -2.43 12.23
C VAL A 111 1.54 -3.42 11.83
N ASN A 112 0.33 -2.91 11.65
CA ASN A 112 -0.77 -3.65 11.02
C ASN A 112 -1.22 -2.89 9.79
N SER A 113 -1.22 -3.53 8.61
CA SER A 113 -1.79 -2.93 7.42
C SER A 113 -3.31 -2.95 7.49
N THR A 114 -3.92 -1.80 7.21
CA THR A 114 -5.37 -1.67 7.09
C THR A 114 -5.83 -1.74 5.64
N ARG A 115 -4.92 -1.42 4.71
CA ARG A 115 -5.17 -1.45 3.26
C ARG A 115 -3.86 -1.54 2.50
N VAL A 116 -3.80 -2.41 1.50
CA VAL A 116 -2.71 -2.49 0.52
C VAL A 116 -3.32 -2.39 -0.87
N GLN A 117 -2.83 -1.46 -1.67
CA GLN A 117 -3.21 -1.29 -3.07
C GLN A 117 -1.97 -1.36 -3.96
N VAL A 118 -2.12 -2.00 -5.11
CA VAL A 118 -1.06 -2.12 -6.12
C VAL A 118 -1.65 -1.71 -7.47
N THR A 119 -0.92 -0.91 -8.21
CA THR A 119 -1.22 -0.53 -9.58
C THR A 119 -0.01 -0.84 -10.46
N LEU A 120 -0.16 -1.77 -11.38
CA LEU A 120 0.85 -2.03 -12.41
C LEU A 120 0.73 -0.92 -13.46
N LEU A 121 1.77 -0.10 -13.60
CA LEU A 121 1.80 1.03 -14.55
C LEU A 121 2.38 0.59 -15.91
N LYS A 122 3.38 -0.30 -15.85
CA LYS A 122 4.06 -0.92 -17.00
C LYS A 122 4.48 -2.34 -16.61
N PRO A 123 4.93 -3.19 -17.54
CA PRO A 123 5.38 -4.54 -17.22
C PRO A 123 6.51 -4.62 -16.18
N ASP A 124 7.25 -3.52 -16.00
CA ASP A 124 8.42 -3.37 -15.14
C ASP A 124 8.34 -2.21 -14.14
N LEU A 125 7.20 -1.48 -14.10
CA LEU A 125 6.98 -0.35 -13.22
C LEU A 125 5.62 -0.46 -12.52
N ALA A 126 5.59 -0.27 -11.21
CA ALA A 126 4.39 -0.30 -10.42
C ALA A 126 4.38 0.77 -9.33
N PHE A 127 3.18 1.09 -8.86
CA PHE A 127 2.93 1.96 -7.73
C PHE A 127 2.16 1.20 -6.65
N GLY A 128 2.54 1.40 -5.39
CA GLY A 128 1.89 0.79 -4.23
C GLY A 128 1.48 1.81 -3.18
N ILE A 129 0.36 1.53 -2.49
CA ILE A 129 -0.08 2.28 -1.31
C ILE A 129 -0.33 1.27 -0.19
N VAL A 130 0.24 1.54 0.98
CA VAL A 130 0.01 0.80 2.21
C VAL A 130 -0.50 1.77 3.27
N CYS A 131 -1.76 1.64 3.69
CA CYS A 131 -2.28 2.31 4.87
C CYS A 131 -2.07 1.38 6.07
N TRP A 132 -1.63 1.94 7.18
CA TRP A 132 -1.25 1.14 8.34
C TRP A 132 -1.50 1.88 9.66
N THR A 133 -1.60 1.08 10.73
CA THR A 133 -1.50 1.55 12.11
C THR A 133 -0.28 0.92 12.76
N MET A 134 0.36 1.64 13.66
CA MET A 134 1.50 1.14 14.43
C MET A 134 1.26 1.37 15.91
N ARG A 135 1.41 0.31 16.71
CA ARG A 135 1.34 0.37 18.17
C ARG A 135 2.71 0.20 18.77
N TYR A 136 3.06 1.10 19.64
CA TYR A 136 4.29 1.05 20.40
C TYR A 136 4.11 0.33 21.75
N PRO A 137 5.19 -0.14 22.38
CA PRO A 137 5.14 -0.64 23.76
C PRO A 137 4.60 0.42 24.73
N GLU A 138 3.96 0.00 25.83
CA GLU A 138 3.32 0.90 26.82
C GLU A 138 4.25 1.96 27.43
N ASN A 139 5.56 1.73 27.39
CA ASN A 139 6.58 2.68 27.90
C ASN A 139 7.16 3.60 26.82
N ALA A 140 6.59 3.60 25.63
CA ALA A 140 6.98 4.52 24.54
C ALA A 140 6.30 5.89 24.68
N HIS A 141 6.84 6.90 24.01
CA HIS A 141 6.29 8.25 24.01
C HIS A 141 4.96 8.37 23.26
N ALA A 142 4.72 7.55 22.27
CA ALA A 142 3.46 7.46 21.53
C ALA A 142 2.81 6.08 21.76
N SER A 143 1.48 6.04 21.91
CA SER A 143 0.74 4.79 22.07
C SER A 143 0.36 4.16 20.73
N GLU A 144 -0.10 4.97 19.80
CA GLU A 144 -0.53 4.55 18.46
C GLU A 144 -0.26 5.64 17.42
N VAL A 145 0.10 5.21 16.22
CA VAL A 145 0.38 6.06 15.07
C VAL A 145 -0.38 5.50 13.87
N VAL A 146 -0.98 6.36 13.07
CA VAL A 146 -1.56 6.00 11.79
C VAL A 146 -0.75 6.59 10.66
N GLY A 147 -0.55 5.83 9.59
CA GLY A 147 0.26 6.31 8.48
C GLY A 147 -0.12 5.71 7.14
N THR A 148 0.45 6.32 6.12
CA THR A 148 0.39 5.87 4.75
C THR A 148 1.79 5.86 4.15
N THR A 149 2.13 4.74 3.55
CA THR A 149 3.35 4.58 2.77
C THR A 149 2.98 4.45 1.30
N THR A 150 3.57 5.26 0.45
CA THR A 150 3.53 5.13 -1.00
C THR A 150 4.89 4.68 -1.52
N VAL A 151 4.89 3.84 -2.52
CA VAL A 151 6.12 3.30 -3.10
C VAL A 151 6.03 3.23 -4.62
N ASP A 152 7.13 3.52 -5.28
CA ASP A 152 7.37 3.09 -6.65
C ASP A 152 8.24 1.83 -6.63
N LEU A 153 7.84 0.86 -7.45
CA LEU A 153 8.58 -0.39 -7.59
C LEU A 153 8.99 -0.58 -9.04
N GLU A 154 10.23 -0.99 -9.22
CA GLU A 154 10.76 -1.43 -10.51
C GLU A 154 11.14 -2.90 -10.47
N LYS A 155 11.05 -3.54 -11.63
CA LYS A 155 11.41 -4.95 -11.81
C LYS A 155 12.81 -5.07 -12.38
N PHE A 156 13.72 -5.65 -11.60
CA PHE A 156 15.07 -5.96 -11.98
C PHE A 156 15.19 -7.47 -12.20
N ASP A 157 15.51 -7.89 -13.42
CA ASP A 157 15.48 -9.28 -13.86
C ASP A 157 14.09 -9.91 -13.66
N SER A 158 13.89 -10.60 -12.55
CA SER A 158 12.59 -11.22 -12.20
C SER A 158 12.05 -10.74 -10.85
N GLU A 159 12.74 -9.84 -10.17
CA GLU A 159 12.42 -9.38 -8.81
C GLU A 159 11.93 -7.94 -8.80
N TRP A 160 10.82 -7.71 -8.09
CA TRP A 160 10.34 -6.37 -7.80
C TRP A 160 11.09 -5.78 -6.60
N LYS A 161 11.56 -4.53 -6.75
CA LYS A 161 12.24 -3.78 -5.69
C LYS A 161 11.61 -2.41 -5.54
N ILE A 162 11.53 -1.93 -4.32
CA ILE A 162 11.13 -0.55 -4.00
C ILE A 162 12.29 0.37 -4.38
N VAL A 163 12.05 1.31 -5.29
CA VAL A 163 13.03 2.32 -5.76
C VAL A 163 12.79 3.69 -5.17
N VAL A 164 11.52 4.02 -4.85
CA VAL A 164 11.12 5.21 -4.10
C VAL A 164 10.17 4.80 -2.99
N LEU A 165 10.32 5.40 -1.82
CA LEU A 165 9.40 5.27 -0.69
C LEU A 165 9.09 6.65 -0.12
N HIS A 166 7.82 6.91 0.12
CA HIS A 166 7.38 8.05 0.92
C HIS A 166 6.41 7.58 1.99
N THR A 167 6.69 7.90 3.23
CA THR A 167 5.84 7.59 4.39
C THR A 167 5.48 8.87 5.12
N SER A 168 4.20 9.08 5.36
CA SER A 168 3.68 10.10 6.25
C SER A 168 2.83 9.46 7.34
N PHE A 169 2.88 10.02 8.55
CA PHE A 169 2.14 9.50 9.69
C PHE A 169 1.77 10.60 10.69
N THR A 170 0.83 10.25 11.57
CA THR A 170 0.33 11.13 12.64
C THR A 170 0.13 10.31 13.92
N GLU A 171 0.51 10.85 15.05
CA GLU A 171 0.19 10.33 16.38
C GLU A 171 -1.31 10.53 16.68
N MET A 172 -1.91 9.53 17.35
CA MET A 172 -3.30 9.56 17.77
C MET A 172 -3.44 9.76 19.27
#